data_d7b2b83c810f158cbd46d454f1af1378
#
_entry.id   d7b2b83c810f158cbd46d454f1af1378
#
_cell.length_a   1.000
_cell.length_b   1.000
_cell.length_c   1.000
_cell.angle_alpha   90.00
_cell.angle_beta   90.00
_cell.angle_gamma   90.00
#
_symmetry.space_group_name_H-M   'P 1'
#
loop_
_entity.id
_entity.type
_entity.pdbx_description
1 polymer ?
#
loop_
_entity_poly.entity_id
_entity_poly.type
_entity_poly.pdbx_seq_one_letter_code
_entity_poly.pdbx_strand_id
1 'polypeptide(L)'
;GLGDVYKRQVLPWRAIFVIAIPLVLIAACIGMKCIEQKTPTEAAYLDPIQLGSIVVALVGLVLALNQGGVAISAAVSGKSATRSGIIAIVSLIVGLALLIVFAMSSKRAFSPLLRLGILKDPAVLLHACAYLLLPLVAIGYGYVITNVAQLSLGTTAFVAGSLVLPGALVGAVCAPLGGWFYDKFGAVKPILIPIGIAILGPVLMLVFSMQLTPVLLAGFYFIFGLFYSIGNANVMTSGLSEVSPEFKPDGNAIFNTCLQFGGAAGIALFSTILSVAQAGAGEEGTAEFAHATAVGGTWTFATMTVICLIGWCCLAVSYTHLRA
;
A
#
# COMPACT_ATOMS: atom_id res chain seq x y z
N GLY A 1 16.53 3.02 -33.22
CA GLY A 1 15.23 2.57 -33.04
C GLY A 1 14.99 1.95 -31.70
N LEU A 2 13.74 1.96 -31.24
CA LEU A 2 13.24 1.39 -29.96
C LEU A 2 13.61 -0.09 -29.75
N GLY A 3 13.91 -0.84 -30.82
CA GLY A 3 14.33 -2.24 -30.77
C GLY A 3 15.72 -2.49 -30.17
N ASP A 4 16.61 -1.50 -30.16
CA ASP A 4 17.98 -1.67 -29.67
C ASP A 4 18.12 -1.43 -28.18
N VAL A 5 17.16 -0.74 -27.55
CA VAL A 5 17.13 -0.49 -26.09
C VAL A 5 16.74 -1.77 -25.35
N TYR A 6 15.86 -2.59 -25.93
CA TYR A 6 15.46 -3.88 -25.35
C TYR A 6 16.57 -4.95 -25.41
N LYS A 7 17.50 -4.85 -26.34
CA LYS A 7 18.62 -5.82 -26.48
C LYS A 7 19.73 -5.69 -25.44
N ARG A 8 19.73 -4.59 -24.65
CA ARG A 8 20.76 -4.36 -23.62
C ARG A 8 20.29 -4.65 -22.19
N GLN A 9 19.10 -5.22 -21.98
CA GLN A 9 18.74 -5.76 -20.68
C GLN A 9 19.47 -7.09 -20.49
N VAL A 10 20.41 -7.11 -19.54
CA VAL A 10 21.28 -8.27 -19.26
C VAL A 10 20.45 -9.50 -18.85
N LEU A 11 19.25 -9.30 -18.29
CA LEU A 11 18.31 -10.36 -17.90
C LEU A 11 16.87 -9.94 -18.22
N PRO A 12 16.06 -10.83 -18.83
CA PRO A 12 14.63 -10.57 -19.02
C PRO A 12 13.93 -10.47 -17.65
N TRP A 13 12.86 -9.67 -17.55
CA TRP A 13 12.10 -9.50 -16.31
C TRP A 13 11.69 -10.81 -15.63
N ARG A 14 11.54 -11.88 -16.42
CA ARG A 14 11.23 -13.24 -15.92
C ARG A 14 12.35 -13.84 -15.08
N ALA A 15 13.58 -13.42 -15.25
CA ALA A 15 14.72 -13.92 -14.48
C ALA A 15 14.61 -13.58 -12.99
N ILE A 16 13.89 -12.51 -12.64
CA ILE A 16 13.59 -12.14 -11.24
C ILE A 16 12.85 -13.29 -10.55
N PHE A 17 11.87 -13.89 -11.22
CA PHE A 17 11.11 -15.01 -10.65
C PHE A 17 11.96 -16.29 -10.55
N VAL A 18 12.83 -16.54 -11.54
CA VAL A 18 13.74 -17.68 -11.51
C VAL A 18 14.71 -17.61 -10.34
N ILE A 19 15.13 -16.40 -9.95
CA ILE A 19 16.00 -16.19 -8.77
C ILE A 19 15.17 -16.22 -7.48
N ALA A 20 13.98 -15.63 -7.47
CA ALA A 20 13.15 -15.54 -6.27
C ALA A 20 12.58 -16.90 -5.83
N ILE A 21 12.15 -17.76 -6.77
CA ILE A 21 11.55 -19.06 -6.44
C ILE A 21 12.47 -19.94 -5.59
N PRO A 22 13.75 -20.19 -5.94
CA PRO A 22 14.64 -20.97 -5.09
C PRO A 22 14.82 -20.38 -3.69
N LEU A 23 14.92 -19.05 -3.56
CA LEU A 23 15.04 -18.39 -2.26
C LEU A 23 13.79 -18.62 -1.39
N VAL A 24 12.61 -18.52 -1.98
CA VAL A 24 11.35 -18.79 -1.26
C VAL A 24 11.25 -20.26 -0.86
N LEU A 25 11.66 -21.19 -1.72
CA LEU A 25 11.68 -22.63 -1.40
C LEU A 25 12.65 -22.95 -0.28
N ILE A 26 13.85 -22.36 -0.30
CA ILE A 26 14.82 -22.51 0.79
C ILE A 26 14.24 -21.97 2.11
N ALA A 27 13.66 -20.76 2.08
CA ALA A 27 13.01 -20.18 3.26
C ALA A 27 11.87 -21.05 3.79
N ALA A 28 11.04 -21.62 2.90
CA ALA A 28 9.97 -22.53 3.27
C ALA A 28 10.51 -23.82 3.91
N CYS A 29 11.57 -24.43 3.35
CA CYS A 29 12.20 -25.61 3.90
C CYS A 29 12.81 -25.35 5.30
N ILE A 30 13.45 -24.19 5.48
CA ILE A 30 13.98 -23.78 6.79
C ILE A 30 12.82 -23.57 7.77
N GLY A 31 11.76 -22.88 7.37
CA GLY A 31 10.58 -22.64 8.20
C GLY A 31 9.93 -23.94 8.66
N MET A 32 9.71 -24.89 7.76
CA MET A 32 9.12 -26.19 8.10
C MET A 32 9.97 -27.02 9.08
N LYS A 33 11.30 -26.83 9.08
CA LYS A 33 12.20 -27.56 9.99
C LYS A 33 12.44 -26.86 11.33
N CYS A 34 12.43 -25.54 11.34
CA CYS A 34 12.84 -24.74 12.51
C CYS A 34 11.66 -24.19 13.32
N ILE A 35 10.46 -24.12 12.74
CA ILE A 35 9.28 -23.63 13.47
C ILE A 35 8.65 -24.79 14.23
N GLU A 36 8.85 -24.82 15.54
CA GLU A 36 8.17 -25.75 16.44
C GLU A 36 6.73 -25.28 16.71
N GLN A 37 5.78 -26.18 16.52
CA GLN A 37 4.39 -25.92 16.82
C GLN A 37 4.14 -26.10 18.32
N LYS A 38 4.10 -25.00 19.07
CA LYS A 38 3.96 -25.01 20.54
C LYS A 38 2.51 -25.19 21.02
N THR A 39 1.53 -24.92 20.17
CA THR A 39 0.11 -25.08 20.51
C THR A 39 -0.50 -26.22 19.71
N PRO A 40 -1.33 -27.10 20.34
CA PRO A 40 -2.06 -28.13 19.59
C PRO A 40 -2.90 -27.48 18.50
N THR A 41 -2.88 -28.08 17.31
CA THR A 41 -3.80 -27.68 16.22
C THR A 41 -5.21 -28.12 16.59
N GLU A 42 -6.10 -27.18 16.79
CA GLU A 42 -7.52 -27.45 16.78
C GLU A 42 -7.99 -27.66 15.33
N ALA A 43 -8.87 -28.63 15.12
CA ALA A 43 -9.48 -28.85 13.80
C ALA A 43 -10.42 -27.68 13.49
N ALA A 44 -9.90 -26.65 12.82
CA ALA A 44 -10.68 -25.51 12.35
C ALA A 44 -11.32 -25.87 11.02
N TYR A 45 -12.65 -25.71 10.90
CA TYR A 45 -13.35 -25.84 9.64
C TYR A 45 -13.19 -24.55 8.83
N LEU A 46 -12.53 -24.68 7.68
CA LEU A 46 -12.43 -23.58 6.73
C LEU A 46 -13.76 -23.42 5.97
N ASP A 47 -14.50 -22.37 6.25
CA ASP A 47 -15.74 -22.08 5.52
C ASP A 47 -15.41 -21.50 4.13
N PRO A 48 -15.69 -22.25 3.02
CA PRO A 48 -15.37 -21.79 1.68
C PRO A 48 -16.17 -20.54 1.26
N ILE A 49 -17.35 -20.31 1.86
CA ILE A 49 -18.16 -19.13 1.58
C ILE A 49 -17.48 -17.90 2.16
N GLN A 50 -16.97 -17.98 3.38
CA GLN A 50 -16.22 -16.87 3.99
C GLN A 50 -14.95 -16.56 3.21
N LEU A 51 -14.14 -17.60 2.89
CA LEU A 51 -12.91 -17.41 2.13
C LEU A 51 -13.20 -16.84 0.73
N GLY A 52 -14.14 -17.44 0.00
CA GLY A 52 -14.50 -16.99 -1.35
C GLY A 52 -15.05 -15.56 -1.36
N SER A 53 -15.93 -15.22 -0.41
CA SER A 53 -16.53 -13.90 -0.33
C SER A 53 -15.50 -12.80 -0.04
N ILE A 54 -14.57 -12.99 0.91
CA ILE A 54 -13.55 -11.98 1.20
C ILE A 54 -12.56 -11.81 0.04
N VAL A 55 -12.10 -12.91 -0.57
CA VAL A 55 -11.16 -12.85 -1.71
C VAL A 55 -11.79 -12.12 -2.89
N VAL A 56 -13.00 -12.53 -3.30
CA VAL A 56 -13.67 -11.90 -4.45
C VAL A 56 -14.07 -10.45 -4.14
N ALA A 57 -14.43 -10.14 -2.88
CA ALA A 57 -14.72 -8.79 -2.46
C ALA A 57 -13.51 -7.86 -2.61
N LEU A 58 -12.35 -8.25 -2.07
CA LEU A 58 -11.14 -7.42 -2.13
C LEU A 58 -10.63 -7.24 -3.56
N VAL A 59 -10.63 -8.32 -4.35
CA VAL A 59 -10.29 -8.26 -5.79
C VAL A 59 -11.28 -7.37 -6.53
N GLY A 60 -12.57 -7.50 -6.27
CA GLY A 60 -13.61 -6.67 -6.88
C GLY A 60 -13.44 -5.18 -6.58
N LEU A 61 -13.09 -4.83 -5.35
CA LEU A 61 -12.84 -3.42 -4.97
C LEU A 61 -11.61 -2.83 -5.65
N VAL A 62 -10.51 -3.58 -5.72
CA VAL A 62 -9.29 -3.13 -6.45
C VAL A 62 -9.58 -3.00 -7.95
N LEU A 63 -10.32 -3.96 -8.52
CA LEU A 63 -10.73 -3.91 -9.92
C LEU A 63 -11.65 -2.71 -10.19
N ALA A 64 -12.57 -2.40 -9.28
CA ALA A 64 -13.44 -1.23 -9.38
C ALA A 64 -12.64 0.08 -9.41
N LEU A 65 -11.66 0.23 -8.53
CA LEU A 65 -10.75 1.39 -8.52
C LEU A 65 -9.97 1.50 -9.83
N ASN A 66 -9.38 0.41 -10.29
CA ASN A 66 -8.58 0.39 -11.52
C ASN A 66 -9.43 0.71 -12.76
N GLN A 67 -10.55 0.00 -12.93
CA GLN A 67 -11.44 0.22 -14.10
C GLN A 67 -12.18 1.55 -14.05
N GLY A 68 -12.46 2.05 -12.85
CA GLY A 68 -12.97 3.41 -12.64
C GLY A 68 -12.00 4.47 -13.16
N GLY A 69 -10.72 4.30 -12.85
CA GLY A 69 -9.65 5.15 -13.37
C GLY A 69 -9.54 5.13 -14.89
N VAL A 70 -9.57 3.92 -15.47
CA VAL A 70 -9.58 3.76 -16.95
C VAL A 70 -10.80 4.42 -17.57
N ALA A 71 -11.98 4.30 -16.97
CA ALA A 71 -13.20 4.92 -17.47
C ALA A 71 -13.13 6.46 -17.43
N ILE A 72 -12.65 7.03 -16.32
CA ILE A 72 -12.48 8.48 -16.18
C ILE A 72 -11.47 8.99 -17.19
N SER A 73 -10.30 8.35 -17.31
CA SER A 73 -9.27 8.72 -18.28
C SER A 73 -9.77 8.64 -19.73
N ALA A 74 -10.55 7.60 -20.07
CA ALA A 74 -11.19 7.49 -21.39
C ALA A 74 -12.19 8.61 -21.64
N ALA A 75 -13.03 8.93 -20.66
CA ALA A 75 -14.02 10.02 -20.77
C ALA A 75 -13.34 11.38 -20.96
N VAL A 76 -12.28 11.68 -20.21
CA VAL A 76 -11.50 12.92 -20.36
C VAL A 76 -10.84 13.00 -21.73
N SER A 77 -10.37 11.86 -22.29
CA SER A 77 -9.78 11.79 -23.64
C SER A 77 -10.82 11.77 -24.76
N GLY A 78 -12.11 11.92 -24.50
CA GLY A 78 -13.18 11.83 -25.49
C GLY A 78 -13.40 10.44 -26.09
N LYS A 79 -12.85 9.39 -25.45
CA LYS A 79 -13.01 7.99 -25.86
C LYS A 79 -14.19 7.33 -25.14
N SER A 80 -14.67 6.19 -25.67
CA SER A 80 -15.76 5.44 -25.02
C SER A 80 -15.33 4.89 -23.66
N ALA A 81 -15.95 5.34 -22.60
CA ALA A 81 -15.73 4.89 -21.22
C ALA A 81 -16.70 3.76 -20.80
N THR A 82 -17.67 3.40 -21.66
CA THR A 82 -18.84 2.56 -21.29
C THR A 82 -18.39 1.19 -20.73
N ARG A 83 -17.50 0.48 -21.42
CA ARG A 83 -17.08 -0.86 -20.99
C ARG A 83 -16.38 -0.83 -19.63
N SER A 84 -15.38 0.03 -19.47
CA SER A 84 -14.62 0.15 -18.22
C SER A 84 -15.49 0.67 -17.08
N GLY A 85 -16.40 1.62 -17.36
CA GLY A 85 -17.36 2.13 -16.39
C GLY A 85 -18.33 1.05 -15.89
N ILE A 86 -18.88 0.22 -16.78
CA ILE A 86 -19.75 -0.90 -16.39
C ILE A 86 -18.96 -1.90 -15.52
N ILE A 87 -17.75 -2.29 -15.92
CA ILE A 87 -16.92 -3.21 -15.14
C ILE A 87 -16.64 -2.60 -13.75
N ALA A 88 -16.30 -1.32 -13.67
CA ALA A 88 -16.03 -0.63 -12.41
C ALA A 88 -17.24 -0.67 -11.47
N ILE A 89 -18.42 -0.30 -11.97
CA ILE A 89 -19.65 -0.26 -11.17
C ILE A 89 -20.06 -1.68 -10.73
N VAL A 90 -20.04 -2.66 -11.63
CA VAL A 90 -20.38 -4.04 -11.30
C VAL A 90 -19.41 -4.60 -10.28
N SER A 91 -18.10 -4.40 -10.47
CA SER A 91 -17.08 -4.85 -9.54
C SER A 91 -17.21 -4.20 -8.16
N LEU A 92 -17.58 -2.91 -8.10
CA LEU A 92 -17.83 -2.20 -6.85
C LEU A 92 -19.04 -2.79 -6.12
N ILE A 93 -20.15 -2.97 -6.81
CA ILE A 93 -21.40 -3.51 -6.24
C ILE A 93 -21.17 -4.93 -5.75
N VAL A 94 -20.55 -5.79 -6.56
CA VAL A 94 -20.24 -7.18 -6.18
C VAL A 94 -19.26 -7.21 -5.02
N GLY A 95 -18.21 -6.38 -5.05
CA GLY A 95 -17.23 -6.29 -3.97
C GLY A 95 -17.86 -5.89 -2.64
N LEU A 96 -18.69 -4.84 -2.62
CA LEU A 96 -19.40 -4.40 -1.41
C LEU A 96 -20.42 -5.42 -0.93
N ALA A 97 -21.19 -6.03 -1.83
CA ALA A 97 -22.16 -7.08 -1.49
C ALA A 97 -21.47 -8.28 -0.83
N LEU A 98 -20.33 -8.72 -1.39
CA LEU A 98 -19.58 -9.84 -0.84
C LEU A 98 -18.87 -9.51 0.48
N LEU A 99 -18.47 -8.25 0.73
CA LEU A 99 -18.02 -7.82 2.06
C LEU A 99 -19.15 -7.93 3.09
N ILE A 100 -20.36 -7.55 2.71
CA ILE A 100 -21.54 -7.69 3.59
C ILE A 100 -21.81 -9.18 3.86
N VAL A 101 -21.79 -10.02 2.83
CA VAL A 101 -21.95 -11.49 2.97
C VAL A 101 -20.90 -12.05 3.90
N PHE A 102 -19.61 -11.67 3.71
CA PHE A 102 -18.52 -12.08 4.59
C PHE A 102 -18.78 -11.65 6.05
N ALA A 103 -19.13 -10.39 6.28
CA ALA A 103 -19.38 -9.87 7.62
C ALA A 103 -20.60 -10.55 8.30
N MET A 104 -21.64 -10.88 7.55
CA MET A 104 -22.80 -11.60 8.05
C MET A 104 -22.50 -13.07 8.34
N SER A 105 -21.77 -13.73 7.45
CA SER A 105 -21.34 -15.12 7.62
C SER A 105 -20.39 -15.26 8.81
N SER A 106 -19.40 -14.36 8.94
CA SER A 106 -18.47 -14.35 10.07
C SER A 106 -19.17 -14.22 11.43
N LYS A 107 -20.26 -13.44 11.53
CA LYS A 107 -21.04 -13.30 12.77
C LYS A 107 -21.83 -14.56 13.15
N ARG A 108 -22.19 -15.39 12.19
CA ARG A 108 -23.05 -16.57 12.38
C ARG A 108 -22.26 -17.89 12.44
N ALA A 109 -21.01 -17.87 12.02
CA ALA A 109 -20.21 -19.09 11.94
C ALA A 109 -19.76 -19.55 13.34
N PHE A 110 -19.76 -20.86 13.54
CA PHE A 110 -19.18 -21.49 14.73
C PHE A 110 -17.65 -21.29 14.77
N SER A 111 -16.98 -21.35 13.61
CA SER A 111 -15.55 -21.08 13.46
C SER A 111 -15.37 -19.99 12.38
N PRO A 112 -15.46 -18.69 12.76
CA PRO A 112 -15.29 -17.60 11.80
C PRO A 112 -13.86 -17.54 11.29
N LEU A 113 -13.69 -17.27 9.98
CA LEU A 113 -12.38 -17.07 9.37
C LEU A 113 -11.66 -15.85 9.97
N LEU A 114 -12.42 -14.79 10.26
CA LEU A 114 -11.95 -13.58 10.94
C LEU A 114 -13.05 -13.08 11.89
N ARG A 115 -12.69 -12.85 13.13
CA ARG A 115 -13.62 -12.26 14.12
C ARG A 115 -13.62 -10.74 14.03
N LEU A 116 -14.47 -10.20 13.16
CA LEU A 116 -14.60 -8.76 12.97
C LEU A 116 -15.06 -8.01 14.23
N GLY A 117 -15.49 -8.72 15.25
CA GLY A 117 -15.92 -8.15 16.54
C GLY A 117 -14.84 -7.32 17.24
N ILE A 118 -13.56 -7.60 16.99
CA ILE A 118 -12.44 -6.82 17.55
C ILE A 118 -12.39 -5.38 17.03
N LEU A 119 -12.92 -5.12 15.83
CA LEU A 119 -13.01 -3.77 15.25
C LEU A 119 -14.08 -2.90 15.91
N LYS A 120 -14.86 -3.41 16.87
CA LYS A 120 -15.77 -2.59 17.70
C LYS A 120 -15.01 -1.76 18.72
N ASP A 121 -13.80 -2.19 19.07
CA ASP A 121 -12.91 -1.38 19.89
C ASP A 121 -12.38 -0.21 19.03
N PRO A 122 -12.63 1.05 19.42
CA PRO A 122 -12.23 2.20 18.66
C PRO A 122 -10.69 2.30 18.50
N ALA A 123 -9.92 1.85 19.51
CA ALA A 123 -8.46 1.87 19.44
C ALA A 123 -7.96 0.90 18.37
N VAL A 124 -8.49 -0.33 18.34
CA VAL A 124 -8.16 -1.34 17.33
C VAL A 124 -8.57 -0.86 15.94
N LEU A 125 -9.78 -0.29 15.82
CA LEU A 125 -10.28 0.24 14.53
C LEU A 125 -9.38 1.35 14.00
N LEU A 126 -8.99 2.32 14.82
CA LEU A 126 -8.13 3.43 14.40
C LEU A 126 -6.73 2.95 14.01
N HIS A 127 -6.17 1.97 14.73
CA HIS A 127 -4.91 1.34 14.31
C HIS A 127 -5.05 0.60 12.98
N ALA A 128 -6.15 -0.15 12.77
CA ALA A 128 -6.41 -0.84 11.51
C ALA A 128 -6.59 0.15 10.33
N CYS A 129 -7.32 1.25 10.54
CA CYS A 129 -7.44 2.34 9.55
C CYS A 129 -6.08 2.95 9.21
N ALA A 130 -5.25 3.26 10.21
CA ALA A 130 -3.91 3.76 9.98
C ALA A 130 -3.04 2.73 9.22
N TYR A 131 -3.14 1.45 9.62
CA TYR A 131 -2.39 0.35 9.00
C TYR A 131 -2.92 -0.06 7.61
N LEU A 132 -4.03 0.51 7.16
CA LEU A 132 -4.51 0.48 5.79
C LEU A 132 -4.01 1.70 5.00
N LEU A 133 -4.14 2.90 5.57
CA LEU A 133 -3.85 4.16 4.88
C LEU A 133 -2.35 4.42 4.69
N LEU A 134 -1.53 4.11 5.68
CA LEU A 134 -0.09 4.34 5.60
C LEU A 134 0.61 3.44 4.57
N PRO A 135 0.37 2.11 4.52
CA PRO A 135 0.87 1.26 3.45
C PRO A 135 0.31 1.58 2.07
N LEU A 136 -0.94 2.09 1.98
CA LEU A 136 -1.51 2.58 0.73
C LEU A 136 -0.60 3.64 0.10
N VAL A 137 -0.12 4.58 0.91
CA VAL A 137 0.85 5.57 0.44
C VAL A 137 2.21 4.92 0.19
N ALA A 138 2.75 4.16 1.13
CA ALA A 138 4.12 3.65 1.05
C ALA A 138 4.38 2.77 -0.19
N ILE A 139 3.45 1.86 -0.51
CA ILE A 139 3.57 0.97 -1.67
C ILE A 139 3.29 1.74 -2.96
N GLY A 140 2.24 2.57 -2.98
CA GLY A 140 1.92 3.38 -4.14
C GLY A 140 2.96 4.46 -4.46
N TYR A 141 3.72 4.92 -3.47
CA TYR A 141 4.75 5.95 -3.63
C TYR A 141 5.86 5.51 -4.59
N GLY A 142 6.34 4.27 -4.45
CA GLY A 142 7.33 3.70 -5.37
C GLY A 142 6.83 3.70 -6.82
N TYR A 143 5.56 3.35 -7.05
CA TYR A 143 4.92 3.43 -8.36
C TYR A 143 4.95 4.85 -8.93
N VAL A 144 4.57 5.85 -8.13
CA VAL A 144 4.50 7.25 -8.59
C VAL A 144 5.88 7.79 -8.92
N ILE A 145 6.87 7.57 -8.06
CA ILE A 145 8.26 8.02 -8.29
C ILE A 145 8.79 7.47 -9.60
N THR A 146 8.64 6.16 -9.84
CA THR A 146 9.15 5.53 -11.05
C THR A 146 8.46 6.04 -12.31
N ASN A 147 7.15 6.30 -12.26
CA ASN A 147 6.40 6.85 -13.40
C ASN A 147 6.75 8.33 -13.66
N VAL A 148 6.79 9.16 -12.62
CA VAL A 148 7.18 10.57 -12.76
C VAL A 148 8.61 10.69 -13.29
N ALA A 149 9.54 9.89 -12.77
CA ALA A 149 10.93 9.89 -13.24
C ALA A 149 11.05 9.51 -14.72
N GLN A 150 10.31 8.49 -15.17
CA GLN A 150 10.37 8.04 -16.57
C GLN A 150 9.60 8.98 -17.50
N LEU A 151 8.36 9.28 -17.18
CA LEU A 151 7.41 9.92 -18.09
C LEU A 151 7.45 11.45 -18.04
N SER A 152 7.88 12.05 -16.92
CA SER A 152 8.04 13.51 -16.80
C SER A 152 9.48 13.97 -16.94
N LEU A 153 10.43 13.24 -16.32
CA LEU A 153 11.85 13.63 -16.34
C LEU A 153 12.67 12.90 -17.43
N GLY A 154 12.05 12.01 -18.20
CA GLY A 154 12.71 11.31 -19.31
C GLY A 154 13.84 10.35 -18.89
N THR A 155 13.86 9.87 -17.66
CA THR A 155 14.88 8.94 -17.18
C THR A 155 14.64 7.53 -17.70
N THR A 156 15.71 6.72 -17.74
CA THR A 156 15.56 5.29 -18.08
C THR A 156 14.87 4.53 -16.95
N ALA A 157 14.24 3.40 -17.26
CA ALA A 157 13.59 2.53 -16.25
C ALA A 157 14.56 2.08 -15.15
N PHE A 158 15.85 1.86 -15.50
CA PHE A 158 16.89 1.52 -14.53
C PHE A 158 17.15 2.66 -13.55
N VAL A 159 17.30 3.89 -14.03
CA VAL A 159 17.50 5.07 -13.20
C VAL A 159 16.26 5.27 -12.31
N ALA A 160 15.06 5.25 -12.88
CA ALA A 160 13.81 5.43 -12.14
C ALA A 160 13.64 4.41 -10.99
N GLY A 161 13.92 3.14 -11.24
CA GLY A 161 13.91 2.10 -10.21
C GLY A 161 14.99 2.31 -9.13
N SER A 162 16.16 2.81 -9.53
CA SER A 162 17.27 3.12 -8.60
C SER A 162 16.95 4.25 -7.63
N LEU A 163 16.03 5.18 -7.99
CA LEU A 163 15.63 6.29 -7.10
C LEU A 163 14.89 5.83 -5.83
N VAL A 164 14.20 4.70 -5.92
CA VAL A 164 13.46 4.12 -4.79
C VAL A 164 14.39 3.32 -3.86
N LEU A 165 15.51 2.82 -4.38
CA LEU A 165 16.41 1.93 -3.65
C LEU A 165 16.98 2.52 -2.35
N PRO A 166 17.50 3.76 -2.29
CA PRO A 166 18.05 4.32 -1.05
C PRO A 166 17.04 4.39 0.09
N GLY A 167 15.80 4.82 -0.20
CA GLY A 167 14.73 4.89 0.79
C GLY A 167 14.29 3.50 1.27
N ALA A 168 14.20 2.52 0.36
CA ALA A 168 13.85 1.15 0.71
C ALA A 168 14.94 0.48 1.56
N LEU A 169 16.22 0.64 1.21
CA LEU A 169 17.34 0.07 1.94
C LEU A 169 17.47 0.67 3.34
N VAL A 170 17.45 2.00 3.46
CA VAL A 170 17.54 2.63 4.79
C VAL A 170 16.35 2.26 5.65
N GLY A 171 15.16 2.16 5.06
CA GLY A 171 13.97 1.68 5.76
C GLY A 171 14.15 0.27 6.31
N ALA A 172 14.66 -0.66 5.49
CA ALA A 172 14.92 -2.04 5.92
C ALA A 172 15.96 -2.12 7.05
N VAL A 173 17.04 -1.34 6.96
CA VAL A 173 18.11 -1.30 7.98
C VAL A 173 17.63 -0.64 9.28
N CYS A 174 16.78 0.39 9.18
CA CYS A 174 16.33 1.16 10.34
C CYS A 174 15.04 0.62 10.98
N ALA A 175 14.30 -0.29 10.34
CA ALA A 175 13.09 -0.87 10.91
C ALA A 175 13.32 -1.53 12.30
N PRO A 176 14.42 -2.27 12.57
CA PRO A 176 14.71 -2.80 13.90
C PRO A 176 14.90 -1.72 14.97
N LEU A 177 15.37 -0.51 14.59
CA LEU A 177 15.48 0.61 15.52
C LEU A 177 14.09 1.06 16.02
N GLY A 178 13.06 0.91 15.20
CA GLY A 178 11.67 1.15 15.59
C GLY A 178 11.27 0.29 16.79
N GLY A 179 11.57 -1.02 16.75
CA GLY A 179 11.32 -1.95 17.86
C GLY A 179 12.08 -1.54 19.12
N TRP A 180 13.37 -1.25 19.00
CA TRP A 180 14.17 -0.80 20.12
C TRP A 180 13.65 0.48 20.77
N PHE A 181 13.23 1.47 19.95
CA PHE A 181 12.60 2.70 20.44
C PHE A 181 11.26 2.41 21.12
N TYR A 182 10.47 1.48 20.58
CA TYR A 182 9.19 1.07 21.16
C TYR A 182 9.37 0.46 22.56
N ASP A 183 10.32 -0.43 22.72
CA ASP A 183 10.63 -1.07 24.01
C ASP A 183 11.13 -0.05 25.05
N LYS A 184 11.89 0.97 24.60
CA LYS A 184 12.49 1.96 25.50
C LYS A 184 11.55 3.11 25.87
N PHE A 185 10.72 3.59 24.95
CA PHE A 185 9.92 4.81 25.12
C PHE A 185 8.42 4.56 25.10
N GLY A 186 7.98 3.31 25.02
CA GLY A 186 6.58 2.93 24.87
C GLY A 186 6.02 3.21 23.46
N ALA A 187 4.73 2.98 23.26
CA ALA A 187 4.11 2.97 21.92
C ALA A 187 4.00 4.36 21.27
N VAL A 188 3.67 5.39 22.04
CA VAL A 188 3.22 6.68 21.51
C VAL A 188 4.31 7.41 20.70
N LYS A 189 5.44 7.69 21.36
CA LYS A 189 6.51 8.52 20.76
C LYS A 189 7.17 7.85 19.54
N PRO A 190 7.56 6.55 19.58
CA PRO A 190 8.20 5.87 18.46
C PRO A 190 7.30 5.65 17.24
N ILE A 191 5.99 5.83 17.38
CA ILE A 191 5.04 5.71 16.29
C ILE A 191 4.69 7.10 15.75
N LEU A 192 4.21 8.01 16.61
CA LEU A 192 3.70 9.29 16.15
C LEU A 192 4.80 10.22 15.60
N ILE A 193 5.96 10.27 16.25
CA ILE A 193 7.04 11.20 15.83
C ILE A 193 7.62 10.79 14.47
N PRO A 194 8.06 9.53 14.24
CA PRO A 194 8.60 9.16 12.94
C PRO A 194 7.56 9.24 11.83
N ILE A 195 6.32 8.78 12.04
CA ILE A 195 5.28 8.87 11.00
C ILE A 195 4.97 10.34 10.68
N GLY A 196 4.92 11.23 11.70
CA GLY A 196 4.76 12.66 11.49
C GLY A 196 5.91 13.26 10.64
N ILE A 197 7.15 12.87 10.89
CA ILE A 197 8.31 13.31 10.09
C ILE A 197 8.25 12.70 8.67
N ALA A 198 7.81 11.45 8.52
CA ALA A 198 7.67 10.81 7.22
C ALA A 198 6.74 11.59 6.27
N ILE A 199 5.74 12.30 6.80
CA ILE A 199 4.83 13.14 6.00
C ILE A 199 5.59 14.25 5.26
N LEU A 200 6.75 14.67 5.75
CA LEU A 200 7.58 15.65 5.04
C LEU A 200 8.00 15.16 3.65
N GLY A 201 8.15 13.85 3.43
CA GLY A 201 8.48 13.29 2.12
C GLY A 201 7.49 13.70 1.04
N PRO A 202 6.21 13.29 1.11
CA PRO A 202 5.20 13.69 0.14
C PRO A 202 4.90 15.21 0.15
N VAL A 203 5.02 15.91 1.28
CA VAL A 203 4.89 17.38 1.36
C VAL A 203 5.98 18.07 0.54
N LEU A 204 7.24 17.67 0.69
CA LEU A 204 8.34 18.23 -0.07
C LEU A 204 8.19 17.93 -1.57
N MET A 205 7.75 16.71 -1.93
CA MET A 205 7.43 16.40 -3.32
C MET A 205 6.30 17.27 -3.88
N LEU A 206 5.26 17.54 -3.08
CA LEU A 206 4.17 18.44 -3.47
C LEU A 206 4.68 19.88 -3.68
N VAL A 207 5.45 20.42 -2.75
CA VAL A 207 5.96 21.80 -2.82
C VAL A 207 6.89 21.99 -4.02
N PHE A 208 7.76 21.01 -4.29
CA PHE A 208 8.72 21.07 -5.39
C PHE A 208 8.25 20.35 -6.65
N SER A 209 6.98 19.98 -6.76
CA SER A 209 6.44 19.08 -7.79
C SER A 209 6.80 19.46 -9.23
N MET A 210 6.82 20.75 -9.56
CA MET A 210 7.15 21.25 -10.90
C MET A 210 8.66 21.49 -11.10
N GLN A 211 9.48 21.28 -10.08
CA GLN A 211 10.93 21.47 -10.10
C GLN A 211 11.68 20.20 -9.70
N LEU A 212 10.99 19.06 -9.71
CA LEU A 212 11.58 17.79 -9.32
C LEU A 212 12.72 17.41 -10.26
N THR A 213 13.79 16.92 -9.64
CA THR A 213 14.91 16.27 -10.31
C THR A 213 15.03 14.83 -9.80
N PRO A 214 15.73 13.93 -10.50
CA PRO A 214 15.95 12.59 -9.97
C PRO A 214 16.55 12.57 -8.56
N VAL A 215 17.44 13.49 -8.25
CA VAL A 215 18.08 13.60 -6.93
C VAL A 215 17.06 14.02 -5.87
N LEU A 216 16.19 14.98 -6.15
CA LEU A 216 15.13 15.42 -5.22
C LEU A 216 14.11 14.30 -4.98
N LEU A 217 13.71 13.56 -6.04
CA LEU A 217 12.85 12.40 -5.91
C LEU A 217 13.44 11.36 -4.95
N ALA A 218 14.72 10.99 -5.16
CA ALA A 218 15.40 10.04 -4.29
C ALA A 218 15.55 10.57 -2.85
N GLY A 219 15.91 11.85 -2.68
CA GLY A 219 16.12 12.46 -1.37
C GLY A 219 14.83 12.57 -0.55
N PHE A 220 13.74 13.00 -1.15
CA PHE A 220 12.45 13.11 -0.46
C PHE A 220 11.84 11.73 -0.15
N TYR A 221 12.03 10.76 -1.05
CA TYR A 221 11.64 9.38 -0.78
C TYR A 221 12.50 8.74 0.32
N PHE A 222 13.78 9.07 0.39
CA PHE A 222 14.66 8.62 1.46
C PHE A 222 14.16 9.09 2.85
N ILE A 223 13.76 10.35 2.97
CA ILE A 223 13.17 10.90 4.21
C ILE A 223 11.91 10.08 4.57
N PHE A 224 11.01 9.90 3.61
CA PHE A 224 9.80 9.11 3.83
C PHE A 224 10.14 7.67 4.25
N GLY A 225 10.98 6.96 3.50
CA GLY A 225 11.32 5.56 3.73
C GLY A 225 11.95 5.32 5.09
N LEU A 226 12.89 6.19 5.49
CA LEU A 226 13.55 6.12 6.80
C LEU A 226 12.53 6.22 7.94
N PHE A 227 11.79 7.31 8.01
CA PHE A 227 10.92 7.58 9.15
C PHE A 227 9.64 6.74 9.12
N TYR A 228 9.08 6.47 7.94
CA TYR A 228 7.95 5.56 7.80
C TYR A 228 8.28 4.16 8.34
N SER A 229 9.43 3.60 8.00
CA SER A 229 9.81 2.25 8.42
C SER A 229 9.97 2.14 9.93
N ILE A 230 10.57 3.14 10.57
CA ILE A 230 10.74 3.18 12.03
C ILE A 230 9.36 3.22 12.73
N GLY A 231 8.44 4.05 12.25
CA GLY A 231 7.13 4.22 12.87
C GLY A 231 6.18 3.06 12.56
N ASN A 232 6.05 2.68 11.29
CA ASN A 232 5.06 1.70 10.85
C ASN A 232 5.33 0.27 11.34
N ALA A 233 6.59 -0.09 11.60
CA ALA A 233 6.96 -1.39 12.17
C ALA A 233 6.20 -1.71 13.46
N ASN A 234 5.86 -0.67 14.25
CA ASN A 234 5.24 -0.82 15.55
C ASN A 234 3.72 -0.56 15.57
N VAL A 235 3.13 -0.04 14.48
CA VAL A 235 1.68 0.26 14.42
C VAL A 235 0.84 -1.00 14.64
N MET A 236 1.20 -2.09 13.95
CA MET A 236 0.52 -3.37 14.10
C MET A 236 0.70 -3.94 15.52
N THR A 237 1.92 -3.92 16.06
CA THR A 237 2.23 -4.39 17.41
C THR A 237 1.40 -3.63 18.45
N SER A 238 1.35 -2.30 18.32
CA SER A 238 0.54 -1.45 19.20
C SER A 238 -0.96 -1.73 19.06
N GLY A 239 -1.47 -1.90 17.85
CA GLY A 239 -2.88 -2.25 17.64
C GLY A 239 -3.24 -3.63 18.19
N LEU A 240 -2.33 -4.61 18.07
CA LEU A 240 -2.51 -5.95 18.64
C LEU A 240 -2.39 -5.98 20.16
N SER A 241 -1.75 -5.00 20.80
CA SER A 241 -1.71 -4.92 22.27
C SER A 241 -3.07 -4.57 22.88
N GLU A 242 -3.97 -3.96 22.11
CA GLU A 242 -5.35 -3.67 22.51
C GLU A 242 -6.29 -4.88 22.33
N VAL A 243 -5.84 -5.92 21.62
CA VAL A 243 -6.64 -7.13 21.36
C VAL A 243 -6.36 -8.18 22.43
N SER A 244 -7.43 -8.78 22.99
CA SER A 244 -7.32 -9.89 23.93
C SER A 244 -6.46 -11.03 23.38
N PRO A 245 -5.65 -11.72 24.19
CA PRO A 245 -4.72 -12.74 23.74
C PRO A 245 -5.33 -13.82 22.86
N GLU A 246 -6.57 -14.24 23.14
CA GLU A 246 -7.30 -15.26 22.37
C GLU A 246 -7.66 -14.81 20.93
N PHE A 247 -7.81 -13.49 20.70
CA PHE A 247 -8.18 -12.91 19.39
C PHE A 247 -6.99 -12.30 18.62
N LYS A 248 -5.78 -12.40 19.15
CA LYS A 248 -4.59 -11.90 18.45
C LYS A 248 -4.37 -12.50 17.07
N PRO A 249 -4.64 -13.80 16.81
CA PRO A 249 -4.57 -14.36 15.46
C PRO A 249 -5.52 -13.67 14.48
N ASP A 250 -6.77 -13.38 14.90
CA ASP A 250 -7.74 -12.64 14.09
C ASP A 250 -7.27 -11.21 13.82
N GLY A 251 -6.77 -10.53 14.85
CA GLY A 251 -6.18 -9.19 14.72
C GLY A 251 -5.02 -9.17 13.72
N ASN A 252 -4.09 -10.12 13.83
CA ASN A 252 -2.97 -10.24 12.90
C ASN A 252 -3.44 -10.43 11.47
N ALA A 253 -4.43 -11.27 11.23
CA ALA A 253 -4.99 -11.50 9.90
C ALA A 253 -5.69 -10.25 9.34
N ILE A 254 -6.43 -9.50 10.17
CA ILE A 254 -7.07 -8.24 9.78
C ILE A 254 -6.02 -7.18 9.42
N PHE A 255 -4.99 -6.97 10.25
CA PHE A 255 -3.92 -6.01 9.96
C PHE A 255 -3.17 -6.38 8.68
N ASN A 256 -2.82 -7.65 8.46
CA ASN A 256 -2.19 -8.08 7.22
C ASN A 256 -3.11 -7.88 5.99
N THR A 257 -4.42 -8.09 6.14
CA THR A 257 -5.39 -7.79 5.08
C THR A 257 -5.41 -6.30 4.77
N CYS A 258 -5.41 -5.44 5.79
CA CYS A 258 -5.31 -3.98 5.63
C CYS A 258 -4.03 -3.56 4.90
N LEU A 259 -2.88 -4.16 5.27
CA LEU A 259 -1.59 -3.91 4.62
C LEU A 259 -1.64 -4.23 3.12
N GLN A 260 -2.06 -5.43 2.78
CA GLN A 260 -2.04 -5.91 1.39
C GLN A 260 -3.10 -5.20 0.52
N PHE A 261 -4.31 -5.05 1.05
CA PHE A 261 -5.37 -4.32 0.35
C PHE A 261 -5.00 -2.84 0.20
N GLY A 262 -4.48 -2.20 1.25
CA GLY A 262 -4.01 -0.82 1.20
C GLY A 262 -2.97 -0.62 0.10
N GLY A 263 -1.96 -1.50 0.02
CA GLY A 263 -0.94 -1.43 -1.03
C GLY A 263 -1.51 -1.54 -2.44
N ALA A 264 -2.40 -2.50 -2.68
CA ALA A 264 -3.06 -2.68 -3.99
C ALA A 264 -3.95 -1.49 -4.35
N ALA A 265 -4.73 -0.99 -3.39
CA ALA A 265 -5.59 0.18 -3.56
C ALA A 265 -4.78 1.45 -3.82
N GLY A 266 -3.62 1.60 -3.17
CA GLY A 266 -2.72 2.74 -3.38
C GLY A 266 -2.18 2.81 -4.79
N ILE A 267 -1.68 1.70 -5.33
CA ILE A 267 -1.24 1.64 -6.73
C ILE A 267 -2.41 1.99 -7.68
N ALA A 268 -3.59 1.39 -7.46
CA ALA A 268 -4.76 1.66 -8.29
C ALA A 268 -5.21 3.13 -8.23
N LEU A 269 -5.23 3.73 -7.05
CA LEU A 269 -5.61 5.13 -6.85
C LEU A 269 -4.62 6.08 -7.53
N PHE A 270 -3.33 5.90 -7.28
CA PHE A 270 -2.31 6.82 -7.79
C PHE A 270 -2.08 6.65 -9.28
N SER A 271 -2.18 5.42 -9.81
CA SER A 271 -2.17 5.20 -11.26
C SER A 271 -3.37 5.87 -11.94
N THR A 272 -4.53 5.87 -11.30
CA THR A 272 -5.71 6.58 -11.79
C THR A 272 -5.47 8.08 -11.90
N ILE A 273 -4.94 8.71 -10.83
CA ILE A 273 -4.67 10.15 -10.82
C ILE A 273 -3.70 10.54 -11.93
N LEU A 274 -2.61 9.76 -12.09
CA LEU A 274 -1.64 10.00 -13.17
C LEU A 274 -2.26 9.82 -14.55
N SER A 275 -3.01 8.74 -14.77
CA SER A 275 -3.65 8.45 -16.07
C SER A 275 -4.70 9.48 -16.45
N VAL A 276 -5.45 10.00 -15.48
CA VAL A 276 -6.44 11.07 -15.73
C VAL A 276 -5.75 12.38 -16.13
N ALA A 277 -4.64 12.72 -15.46
CA ALA A 277 -3.86 13.91 -15.81
C ALA A 277 -3.23 13.80 -17.21
N GLN A 278 -2.76 12.60 -17.58
CA GLN A 278 -2.19 12.32 -18.90
C GLN A 278 -3.24 12.21 -20.02
N ALA A 279 -4.53 12.09 -19.66
CA ALA A 279 -5.61 11.91 -20.62
C ALA A 279 -5.74 13.13 -21.55
N GLY A 280 -5.56 12.90 -22.84
CA GLY A 280 -5.63 13.96 -23.86
C GLY A 280 -4.34 14.77 -24.06
N ALA A 281 -3.26 14.49 -23.34
CA ALA A 281 -1.99 15.20 -23.43
C ALA A 281 -1.07 14.72 -24.58
N GLY A 282 -1.61 14.06 -25.60
CA GLY A 282 -0.84 13.59 -26.75
C GLY A 282 -0.16 12.24 -26.51
N GLU A 283 0.93 11.97 -27.26
CA GLU A 283 1.65 10.72 -27.21
C GLU A 283 2.76 10.75 -26.12
N GLU A 284 3.04 9.58 -25.57
CA GLU A 284 4.16 9.40 -24.64
C GLU A 284 5.49 9.83 -25.27
N GLY A 285 6.30 10.58 -24.51
CA GLY A 285 7.56 11.14 -24.97
C GLY A 285 7.47 12.58 -25.49
N THR A 286 6.28 13.16 -25.61
CA THR A 286 6.10 14.59 -25.95
C THR A 286 6.27 15.47 -24.70
N ALA A 287 6.66 16.74 -24.90
CA ALA A 287 6.76 17.70 -23.81
C ALA A 287 5.40 17.95 -23.11
N GLU A 288 4.32 17.87 -23.85
CA GLU A 288 2.94 18.03 -23.34
C GLU A 288 2.59 16.86 -22.41
N PHE A 289 2.89 15.62 -22.82
CA PHE A 289 2.68 14.43 -21.98
C PHE A 289 3.56 14.45 -20.71
N ALA A 290 4.83 14.90 -20.84
CA ALA A 290 5.73 15.04 -19.71
C ALA A 290 5.21 16.07 -18.69
N HIS A 291 4.71 17.22 -19.17
CA HIS A 291 4.11 18.25 -18.32
C HIS A 291 2.81 17.73 -17.65
N ALA A 292 1.95 17.06 -18.38
CA ALA A 292 0.73 16.45 -17.84
C ALA A 292 1.06 15.41 -16.75
N THR A 293 2.12 14.63 -16.93
CA THR A 293 2.62 13.70 -15.91
C THR A 293 3.11 14.44 -14.66
N ALA A 294 3.81 15.57 -14.80
CA ALA A 294 4.24 16.40 -13.66
C ALA A 294 3.04 16.95 -12.87
N VAL A 295 2.02 17.45 -13.59
CA VAL A 295 0.76 17.92 -12.98
C VAL A 295 0.05 16.76 -12.26
N GLY A 296 -0.05 15.59 -12.89
CA GLY A 296 -0.59 14.38 -12.26
C GLY A 296 0.20 13.95 -11.03
N GLY A 297 1.52 14.08 -11.06
CA GLY A 297 2.42 13.90 -9.91
C GLY A 297 2.06 14.84 -8.76
N THR A 298 1.81 16.13 -9.06
CA THR A 298 1.39 17.13 -8.06
C THR A 298 0.11 16.71 -7.33
N TRP A 299 -0.93 16.32 -8.07
CA TRP A 299 -2.19 15.84 -7.48
C TRP A 299 -2.00 14.57 -6.68
N THR A 300 -1.13 13.68 -7.14
CA THR A 300 -0.82 12.43 -6.45
C THR A 300 -0.10 12.70 -5.13
N PHE A 301 0.90 13.58 -5.10
CA PHE A 301 1.62 13.95 -3.87
C PHE A 301 0.71 14.69 -2.88
N ALA A 302 -0.21 15.53 -3.36
CA ALA A 302 -1.23 16.15 -2.51
C ALA A 302 -2.14 15.08 -1.86
N THR A 303 -2.61 14.11 -2.65
CA THR A 303 -3.44 13.01 -2.15
C THR A 303 -2.68 12.15 -1.15
N MET A 304 -1.42 11.81 -1.42
CA MET A 304 -0.55 11.08 -0.48
C MET A 304 -0.39 11.83 0.85
N THR A 305 -0.16 13.14 0.78
CA THR A 305 -0.03 13.99 1.98
C THR A 305 -1.29 13.93 2.84
N VAL A 306 -2.46 14.10 2.22
CA VAL A 306 -3.75 14.03 2.91
C VAL A 306 -3.98 12.66 3.55
N ILE A 307 -3.71 11.58 2.81
CA ILE A 307 -3.89 10.21 3.32
C ILE A 307 -2.95 9.93 4.50
N CYS A 308 -1.68 10.34 4.39
CA CYS A 308 -0.71 10.22 5.50
C CYS A 308 -1.17 11.00 6.74
N LEU A 309 -1.67 12.22 6.57
CA LEU A 309 -2.21 13.03 7.66
C LEU A 309 -3.41 12.34 8.33
N ILE A 310 -4.35 11.80 7.54
CA ILE A 310 -5.49 11.05 8.10
C ILE A 310 -5.00 9.83 8.87
N GLY A 311 -4.08 9.03 8.32
CA GLY A 311 -3.52 7.88 9.01
C GLY A 311 -2.79 8.25 10.30
N TRP A 312 -2.02 9.32 10.28
CA TRP A 312 -1.35 9.86 11.46
C TRP A 312 -2.36 10.38 12.51
N CYS A 313 -3.41 11.09 12.09
CA CYS A 313 -4.49 11.55 12.97
C CYS A 313 -5.24 10.37 13.63
N CYS A 314 -5.51 9.28 12.89
CA CYS A 314 -6.11 8.08 13.48
C CYS A 314 -5.27 7.55 14.65
N LEU A 315 -3.94 7.48 14.48
CA LEU A 315 -3.04 7.05 15.55
C LEU A 315 -3.02 8.07 16.71
N ALA A 316 -2.93 9.37 16.41
CA ALA A 316 -2.92 10.39 17.43
C ALA A 316 -4.20 10.38 18.27
N VAL A 317 -5.36 10.25 17.66
CA VAL A 317 -6.66 10.13 18.36
C VAL A 317 -6.69 8.88 19.22
N SER A 318 -6.24 7.73 18.70
CA SER A 318 -6.18 6.49 19.48
C SER A 318 -5.35 6.63 20.75
N TYR A 319 -4.23 7.34 20.69
CA TYR A 319 -3.33 7.50 21.84
C TYR A 319 -3.74 8.60 22.82
N THR A 320 -4.43 9.65 22.36
CA THR A 320 -4.78 10.81 23.23
C THR A 320 -6.15 10.68 23.88
N HIS A 321 -7.12 10.06 23.20
CA HIS A 321 -8.51 10.05 23.67
C HIS A 321 -9.02 8.67 24.14
N LEU A 322 -8.36 7.59 23.76
CA LEU A 322 -8.83 6.25 24.06
C LEU A 322 -7.94 5.50 25.08
N ARG A 323 -6.79 6.06 25.45
CA ARG A 323 -5.87 5.55 26.48
C ARG A 323 -5.75 6.46 27.70
N ALA A 324 -6.45 7.62 27.72
CA ALA A 324 -6.61 8.48 28.89
C ALA A 324 -7.85 8.03 29.70
#